data_435963e6504a281eb9691b990ff92b97
#
_entry.id   435963e6504a281eb9691b990ff92b97
#
_cell.length_a   1.000
_cell.length_b   1.000
_cell.length_c   1.000
_cell.angle_alpha   90.00
_cell.angle_beta   90.00
_cell.angle_gamma   90.00
#
_symmetry.space_group_name_H-M   'P 1'
#
loop_
_entity.id
_entity.type
_entity.pdbx_description
1 polymer ?
#
loop_
_entity_poly.entity_id
_entity_poly.type
_entity_poly.pdbx_seq_one_letter_code
_entity_poly.pdbx_strand_id
1 'polypeptide(L)'
;MMKKLFWLVLVFSFVFSPFGNLAFAVVGVPEILSHQGRLLDSSGNLLGGSSGTNYCFRFSFYDDVTVGGGDVKLWPVGTPSTMTAQVKSGVFNVGIGDTSAGGDALDYNFQDNDSVYLNTEVAAQVSSSCVGVSFENLSPRQRVNSSGFAINAATVGGFTASESADGNDVVALTSDDLILGGTNPEIAASGSNT
;
A
#
# COMPACT_ATOMS: atom_id res chain seq x y z
N MET A 1 50.45 21.83 -33.04
CA MET A 1 49.63 20.59 -32.86
C MET A 1 48.83 20.59 -31.54
N MET A 2 49.36 21.03 -30.43
CA MET A 2 48.65 21.03 -29.10
C MET A 2 47.36 21.84 -29.03
N LYS A 3 47.19 22.99 -29.68
CA LYS A 3 45.98 23.80 -29.63
C LYS A 3 44.75 23.12 -30.27
N LYS A 4 44.94 22.32 -31.32
CA LYS A 4 43.84 21.58 -31.98
C LYS A 4 43.41 20.37 -31.14
N LEU A 5 44.34 19.74 -30.41
CA LEU A 5 44.02 18.62 -29.52
C LEU A 5 43.21 19.09 -28.30
N PHE A 6 43.54 20.23 -27.76
CA PHE A 6 42.82 20.82 -26.60
C PHE A 6 41.38 21.17 -26.97
N TRP A 7 41.12 21.65 -28.17
CA TRP A 7 39.76 21.98 -28.65
C TRP A 7 38.93 20.71 -28.87
N LEU A 8 39.55 19.65 -29.34
CA LEU A 8 38.90 18.35 -29.61
C LEU A 8 38.51 17.66 -28.31
N VAL A 9 39.31 17.74 -27.26
CA VAL A 9 39.01 17.21 -25.92
C VAL A 9 37.85 18.01 -25.28
N LEU A 10 37.81 19.33 -25.46
CA LEU A 10 36.77 20.18 -24.90
C LEU A 10 35.40 19.93 -25.57
N VAL A 11 35.35 19.70 -26.89
CA VAL A 11 34.12 19.35 -27.61
C VAL A 11 33.66 17.95 -27.25
N PHE A 12 34.59 17.00 -27.05
CA PHE A 12 34.23 15.63 -26.67
C PHE A 12 33.67 15.53 -25.23
N SER A 13 34.18 16.40 -24.34
CA SER A 13 33.66 16.50 -22.96
C SER A 13 32.22 17.03 -22.89
N PHE A 14 31.78 17.83 -23.88
CA PHE A 14 30.42 18.37 -23.94
C PHE A 14 29.40 17.37 -24.52
N VAL A 15 29.86 16.43 -25.37
CA VAL A 15 28.99 15.41 -26.00
C VAL A 15 28.71 14.22 -25.05
N PHE A 16 29.60 13.98 -24.07
CA PHE A 16 29.45 12.94 -23.06
C PHE A 16 28.94 13.43 -21.69
N SER A 17 28.26 14.57 -21.64
CA SER A 17 27.49 14.91 -20.44
C SER A 17 26.39 13.83 -20.29
N PRO A 18 26.41 13.01 -19.23
CA PRO A 18 25.31 12.10 -19.00
C PRO A 18 24.04 12.97 -18.83
N PHE A 19 23.08 12.76 -19.71
CA PHE A 19 21.74 13.29 -19.49
C PHE A 19 21.34 12.78 -18.11
N GLY A 20 21.34 13.67 -17.12
CA GLY A 20 20.90 13.33 -15.79
C GLY A 20 19.50 12.73 -15.93
N ASN A 21 19.32 11.48 -15.51
CA ASN A 21 18.01 10.92 -15.37
C ASN A 21 17.24 11.82 -14.42
N LEU A 22 16.32 12.61 -14.95
CA LEU A 22 15.35 13.31 -14.14
C LEU A 22 14.49 12.22 -13.50
N ALA A 23 14.85 11.83 -12.28
CA ALA A 23 13.99 11.01 -11.46
C ALA A 23 12.76 11.86 -11.14
N PHE A 24 11.67 11.64 -11.85
CA PHE A 24 10.37 12.14 -11.45
C PHE A 24 9.96 11.34 -10.21
N ALA A 25 9.97 11.98 -9.06
CA ALA A 25 9.30 11.43 -7.89
C ALA A 25 7.81 11.39 -8.21
N VAL A 26 7.25 10.21 -8.31
CA VAL A 26 5.80 10.03 -8.34
C VAL A 26 5.31 10.45 -6.96
N VAL A 27 4.68 11.62 -6.89
CA VAL A 27 4.03 12.11 -5.67
C VAL A 27 2.70 11.37 -5.57
N GLY A 28 2.63 10.38 -4.70
CA GLY A 28 1.42 9.60 -4.42
C GLY A 28 1.20 9.47 -2.92
N VAL A 29 0.02 9.06 -2.52
CA VAL A 29 -0.23 8.63 -1.14
C VAL A 29 0.54 7.32 -0.92
N PRO A 30 1.36 7.19 0.14
CA PRO A 30 2.04 5.92 0.41
C PRO A 30 1.02 4.79 0.61
N GLU A 31 1.16 3.73 -0.15
CA GLU A 31 0.34 2.51 -0.02
C GLU A 31 0.85 1.65 1.13
N ILE A 32 0.88 2.26 2.33
CA ILE A 32 1.35 1.64 3.57
C ILE A 32 0.29 1.82 4.65
N LEU A 33 -0.19 0.70 5.20
CA LEU A 33 -1.11 0.69 6.32
C LEU A 33 -0.32 0.51 7.62
N SER A 34 -0.34 1.53 8.49
CA SER A 34 0.27 1.43 9.82
C SER A 34 -0.53 0.48 10.70
N HIS A 35 0.12 -0.54 11.23
CA HIS A 35 -0.47 -1.52 12.14
C HIS A 35 0.33 -1.64 13.42
N GLN A 36 -0.37 -1.47 14.55
CA GLN A 36 0.17 -1.68 15.89
C GLN A 36 -0.58 -2.81 16.58
N GLY A 37 0.16 -3.72 17.18
CA GLY A 37 -0.42 -4.85 17.89
C GLY A 37 0.28 -5.15 19.21
N ARG A 38 -0.34 -6.07 19.98
CA ARG A 38 0.25 -6.63 21.19
C ARG A 38 0.44 -8.13 21.02
N LEU A 39 1.61 -8.61 21.42
CA LEU A 39 2.00 -10.01 21.37
C LEU A 39 2.18 -10.56 22.77
N LEU A 40 1.43 -11.59 23.08
CA LEU A 40 1.45 -12.29 24.37
C LEU A 40 1.72 -13.78 24.12
N ASP A 41 2.27 -14.45 25.13
CA ASP A 41 2.33 -15.91 25.12
C ASP A 41 0.98 -16.53 25.54
N SER A 42 0.87 -17.85 25.48
CA SER A 42 -0.34 -18.59 25.87
C SER A 42 -0.75 -18.41 27.33
N SER A 43 0.15 -17.91 28.18
CA SER A 43 -0.10 -17.60 29.57
C SER A 43 -0.49 -16.15 29.82
N GLY A 44 -0.55 -15.32 28.76
CA GLY A 44 -0.89 -13.90 28.83
C GLY A 44 0.28 -12.98 29.16
N ASN A 45 1.52 -13.47 29.19
CA ASN A 45 2.69 -12.63 29.43
C ASN A 45 3.10 -11.88 28.17
N LEU A 46 3.58 -10.63 28.33
CA LEU A 46 4.08 -9.81 27.26
C LEU A 46 5.39 -10.36 26.69
N LEU A 47 5.43 -10.58 25.39
CA LEU A 47 6.63 -11.02 24.69
C LEU A 47 7.59 -9.85 24.39
N GLY A 48 8.82 -10.18 23.98
CA GLY A 48 9.84 -9.23 23.53
C GLY A 48 10.66 -8.56 24.62
N GLY A 49 10.26 -8.68 25.89
CA GLY A 49 11.00 -8.09 27.03
C GLY A 49 11.10 -6.56 26.97
N SER A 50 11.74 -5.95 27.98
CA SER A 50 11.90 -4.49 28.06
C SER A 50 12.92 -3.90 27.07
N SER A 51 13.90 -4.71 26.66
CA SER A 51 14.91 -4.32 25.66
C SER A 51 14.41 -4.44 24.23
N GLY A 52 13.35 -5.22 24.02
CA GLY A 52 12.83 -5.58 22.73
C GLY A 52 13.54 -6.80 22.12
N THR A 53 12.77 -7.60 21.40
CA THR A 53 13.24 -8.79 20.68
C THR A 53 12.63 -8.79 19.29
N ASN A 54 13.40 -9.17 18.28
CA ASN A 54 12.91 -9.27 16.92
C ASN A 54 12.10 -10.55 16.72
N TYR A 55 10.95 -10.40 16.06
CA TYR A 55 10.08 -11.48 15.62
C TYR A 55 9.88 -11.41 14.12
N CYS A 56 9.47 -12.54 13.54
CA CYS A 56 9.11 -12.66 12.14
C CYS A 56 7.61 -12.52 12.02
N PHE A 57 7.17 -11.69 11.07
CA PHE A 57 5.76 -11.43 10.82
C PHE A 57 5.44 -11.68 9.35
N ARG A 58 4.20 -12.11 9.10
CA ARG A 58 3.57 -12.14 7.79
C ARG A 58 2.17 -11.55 7.91
N PHE A 59 1.77 -10.82 6.90
CA PHE A 59 0.47 -10.16 6.87
C PHE A 59 -0.29 -10.56 5.61
N SER A 60 -1.60 -10.75 5.77
CA SER A 60 -2.48 -11.04 4.64
C SER A 60 -3.90 -10.58 4.94
N PHE A 61 -4.68 -10.31 3.90
CA PHE A 61 -6.09 -9.99 4.03
C PHE A 61 -6.96 -11.18 3.64
N TYR A 62 -8.08 -11.30 4.34
CA TYR A 62 -9.09 -12.33 4.12
C TYR A 62 -10.49 -11.72 4.17
N ASP A 63 -11.46 -12.41 3.60
CA ASP A 63 -12.88 -12.05 3.61
C ASP A 63 -13.63 -12.48 4.87
N ASP A 64 -13.01 -13.30 5.75
CA ASP A 64 -13.62 -13.82 6.97
C ASP A 64 -12.73 -13.61 8.20
N VAL A 65 -13.39 -13.39 9.35
CA VAL A 65 -12.75 -13.23 10.67
C VAL A 65 -12.14 -14.53 11.18
N THR A 66 -12.69 -15.69 10.75
CA THR A 66 -12.30 -17.01 11.22
C THR A 66 -11.13 -17.55 10.39
N VAL A 67 -10.15 -18.11 11.06
CA VAL A 67 -9.02 -18.79 10.39
C VAL A 67 -9.47 -20.21 9.99
N GLY A 68 -9.43 -20.50 8.70
CA GLY A 68 -9.94 -21.75 8.12
C GLY A 68 -11.47 -21.78 8.03
N GLY A 69 -12.03 -22.71 7.32
CA GLY A 69 -13.48 -22.82 7.23
C GLY A 69 -14.11 -22.24 5.97
N GLY A 70 -13.31 -22.03 4.92
CA GLY A 70 -13.78 -21.54 3.63
C GLY A 70 -13.45 -20.08 3.36
N ASP A 71 -12.65 -19.46 4.23
CA ASP A 71 -12.12 -18.12 4.06
C ASP A 71 -11.24 -17.98 2.81
N VAL A 72 -11.40 -16.89 2.09
CA VAL A 72 -10.63 -16.56 0.88
C VAL A 72 -9.58 -15.53 1.20
N LYS A 73 -8.33 -15.84 0.83
CA LYS A 73 -7.25 -14.87 0.92
C LYS A 73 -7.38 -13.86 -0.21
N LEU A 74 -7.47 -12.58 0.15
CA LEU A 74 -7.62 -11.44 -0.74
C LEU A 74 -6.27 -10.85 -1.18
N TRP A 75 -5.29 -10.84 -0.25
CA TRP A 75 -3.96 -10.27 -0.47
C TRP A 75 -2.95 -10.87 0.52
N PRO A 76 -1.65 -10.97 0.14
CA PRO A 76 -1.10 -10.91 -1.20
C PRO A 76 -1.37 -12.18 -2.00
N VAL A 77 -1.12 -12.14 -3.31
CA VAL A 77 -1.13 -13.35 -4.12
C VAL A 77 0.05 -14.25 -3.73
N GLY A 78 -0.22 -15.53 -3.43
CA GLY A 78 0.81 -16.47 -3.00
C GLY A 78 1.11 -16.42 -1.49
N THR A 79 2.29 -16.85 -1.09
CA THR A 79 2.74 -16.86 0.32
C THR A 79 3.17 -15.44 0.72
N PRO A 80 2.67 -14.88 1.83
CA PRO A 80 3.09 -13.55 2.27
C PRO A 80 4.58 -13.46 2.55
N SER A 81 5.18 -12.34 2.21
CA SER A 81 6.57 -12.02 2.50
C SER A 81 6.81 -11.94 4.01
N THR A 82 8.02 -12.27 4.43
CA THR A 82 8.38 -12.27 5.84
C THR A 82 9.08 -10.98 6.21
N MET A 83 8.49 -10.22 7.12
CA MET A 83 9.06 -9.02 7.71
C MET A 83 9.66 -9.30 9.07
N THR A 84 10.67 -8.52 9.45
CA THR A 84 11.20 -8.54 10.82
C THR A 84 10.77 -7.27 11.54
N ALA A 85 10.15 -7.42 12.71
CA ALA A 85 9.81 -6.28 13.56
C ALA A 85 10.21 -6.54 15.02
N GLN A 86 10.61 -5.46 15.71
CA GLN A 86 10.91 -5.53 17.13
C GLN A 86 9.62 -5.51 17.94
N VAL A 87 9.50 -6.47 18.84
CA VAL A 87 8.46 -6.51 19.88
C VAL A 87 9.11 -6.07 21.19
N LYS A 88 8.58 -5.03 21.81
CA LYS A 88 9.09 -4.50 23.07
C LYS A 88 7.96 -4.41 24.09
N SER A 89 8.10 -5.08 25.22
CA SER A 89 7.05 -5.17 26.25
C SER A 89 5.69 -5.53 25.65
N GLY A 90 5.68 -6.49 24.73
CA GLY A 90 4.51 -6.97 24.02
C GLY A 90 4.06 -6.11 22.84
N VAL A 91 4.56 -4.90 22.66
CA VAL A 91 4.08 -3.98 21.60
C VAL A 91 4.98 -4.07 20.38
N PHE A 92 4.37 -4.13 19.19
CA PHE A 92 5.02 -3.98 17.90
C PHE A 92 4.29 -2.96 17.03
N ASN A 93 5.02 -2.37 16.11
CA ASN A 93 4.49 -1.47 15.09
C ASN A 93 5.15 -1.79 13.73
N VAL A 94 4.34 -1.91 12.69
CA VAL A 94 4.78 -2.26 11.34
C VAL A 94 4.03 -1.44 10.29
N GLY A 95 4.65 -1.24 9.15
CA GLY A 95 4.00 -0.76 7.94
C GLY A 95 3.64 -1.94 7.03
N ILE A 96 2.37 -2.28 6.93
CA ILE A 96 1.89 -3.28 5.96
C ILE A 96 1.90 -2.59 4.59
N GLY A 97 2.57 -3.19 3.60
CA GLY A 97 2.83 -2.53 2.32
C GLY A 97 4.24 -1.95 2.18
N ASP A 98 5.00 -1.87 3.27
CA ASP A 98 6.37 -1.36 3.24
C ASP A 98 7.34 -2.39 2.65
N THR A 99 7.60 -2.28 1.36
CA THR A 99 8.55 -3.16 0.65
C THR A 99 9.99 -2.93 1.08
N SER A 100 10.32 -1.75 1.60
CA SER A 100 11.66 -1.46 2.11
C SER A 100 11.96 -2.20 3.41
N ALA A 101 10.93 -2.54 4.18
CA ALA A 101 11.00 -3.38 5.38
C ALA A 101 10.84 -4.88 5.07
N GLY A 102 10.78 -5.27 3.81
CA GLY A 102 10.65 -6.67 3.36
C GLY A 102 9.20 -7.17 3.25
N GLY A 103 8.22 -6.28 3.31
CA GLY A 103 6.80 -6.61 3.10
C GLY A 103 6.42 -6.74 1.63
N ASP A 104 5.22 -7.25 1.38
CA ASP A 104 4.59 -7.22 0.06
C ASP A 104 4.09 -5.81 -0.25
N ALA A 105 4.12 -5.40 -1.52
CA ALA A 105 3.48 -4.17 -1.95
C ALA A 105 1.96 -4.24 -1.69
N LEU A 106 1.38 -3.17 -1.15
CA LEU A 106 -0.05 -3.12 -0.86
C LEU A 106 -0.81 -2.65 -2.10
N ASP A 107 -1.06 -3.59 -3.00
CA ASP A 107 -1.76 -3.38 -4.27
C ASP A 107 -3.24 -3.82 -4.22
N TYR A 108 -3.78 -4.02 -3.02
CA TYR A 108 -5.16 -4.45 -2.80
C TYR A 108 -6.14 -3.28 -2.91
N ASN A 109 -7.17 -3.44 -3.75
CA ASN A 109 -8.24 -2.46 -3.85
C ASN A 109 -9.30 -2.70 -2.77
N PHE A 110 -9.34 -1.85 -1.75
CA PHE A 110 -10.30 -1.95 -0.64
C PHE A 110 -11.76 -1.66 -1.04
N GLN A 111 -12.03 -1.22 -2.28
CA GLN A 111 -13.39 -1.04 -2.78
C GLN A 111 -14.04 -2.34 -3.25
N ASP A 112 -13.24 -3.39 -3.48
CA ASP A 112 -13.73 -4.67 -3.98
C ASP A 112 -14.50 -5.48 -2.91
N ASN A 113 -14.26 -5.17 -1.62
CA ASN A 113 -14.92 -5.84 -0.50
C ASN A 113 -15.20 -4.85 0.65
N ASP A 114 -16.37 -4.93 1.22
CA ASP A 114 -16.78 -4.17 2.41
C ASP A 114 -16.34 -4.82 3.74
N SER A 115 -15.88 -6.06 3.70
CA SER A 115 -15.45 -6.85 4.84
C SER A 115 -14.08 -7.45 4.59
N VAL A 116 -13.05 -6.77 5.12
CA VAL A 116 -11.64 -7.17 4.99
C VAL A 116 -11.06 -7.38 6.38
N TYR A 117 -10.40 -8.53 6.57
CA TYR A 117 -9.80 -8.91 7.85
C TYR A 117 -8.30 -9.13 7.71
N LEU A 118 -7.54 -8.46 8.57
CA LEU A 118 -6.10 -8.63 8.67
C LEU A 118 -5.78 -9.93 9.41
N ASN A 119 -5.08 -10.81 8.73
CA ASN A 119 -4.43 -11.98 9.30
C ASN A 119 -2.98 -11.63 9.62
N THR A 120 -2.57 -11.92 10.85
CA THR A 120 -1.20 -11.76 11.31
C THR A 120 -0.64 -13.13 11.66
N GLU A 121 0.43 -13.50 11.01
CA GLU A 121 1.22 -14.68 11.37
C GLU A 121 2.50 -14.21 12.04
N VAL A 122 2.89 -14.88 13.11
CA VAL A 122 4.08 -14.52 13.90
C VAL A 122 4.93 -15.76 14.18
N ALA A 123 6.25 -15.56 14.22
CA ALA A 123 7.21 -16.57 14.66
C ALA A 123 8.37 -15.92 15.41
N ALA A 124 8.91 -16.64 16.40
CA ALA A 124 10.18 -16.24 16.98
C ALA A 124 11.31 -16.48 15.99
N GLN A 125 12.31 -15.59 15.98
CA GLN A 125 13.53 -15.81 15.22
C GLN A 125 14.34 -17.00 15.74
N VAL A 126 14.93 -17.75 14.83
CA VAL A 126 15.93 -18.78 15.16
C VAL A 126 17.29 -18.26 14.69
N SER A 127 18.25 -18.16 15.59
CA SER A 127 19.60 -17.62 15.30
C SER A 127 19.57 -16.26 14.58
N SER A 128 18.70 -15.35 15.03
CA SER A 128 18.48 -14.02 14.42
C SER A 128 18.00 -14.06 12.96
N SER A 129 17.35 -15.14 12.55
CA SER A 129 16.85 -15.34 11.19
C SER A 129 15.39 -15.77 11.22
N CYS A 130 14.67 -15.38 10.15
CA CYS A 130 13.30 -15.83 9.88
C CYS A 130 13.23 -17.00 8.88
N VAL A 131 14.37 -17.54 8.48
CA VAL A 131 14.41 -18.68 7.55
C VAL A 131 14.07 -19.96 8.28
N GLY A 132 13.12 -20.73 7.75
CA GLY A 132 12.73 -22.04 8.30
C GLY A 132 11.97 -22.00 9.61
N VAL A 133 11.48 -20.84 10.04
CA VAL A 133 10.63 -20.71 11.23
C VAL A 133 9.21 -21.22 10.97
N SER A 134 8.54 -21.71 12.00
CA SER A 134 7.13 -22.08 11.97
C SER A 134 6.29 -20.90 12.42
N PHE A 135 5.37 -20.46 11.59
CA PHE A 135 4.47 -19.36 11.88
C PHE A 135 3.20 -19.83 12.57
N GLU A 136 2.74 -19.04 13.52
CA GLU A 136 1.44 -19.17 14.18
C GLU A 136 0.51 -18.05 13.73
N ASN A 137 -0.74 -18.41 13.42
CA ASN A 137 -1.76 -17.41 13.14
C ASN A 137 -2.30 -16.81 14.43
N LEU A 138 -2.36 -15.50 14.51
CA LEU A 138 -3.06 -14.81 15.59
C LEU A 138 -4.57 -14.81 15.30
N SER A 139 -5.36 -15.35 16.23
CA SER A 139 -6.81 -15.48 16.10
C SER A 139 -7.51 -14.77 17.26
N PRO A 140 -8.66 -14.12 17.02
CA PRO A 140 -9.31 -13.93 15.72
C PRO A 140 -8.58 -12.89 14.84
N ARG A 141 -8.83 -12.91 13.53
CA ARG A 141 -8.37 -11.84 12.62
C ARG A 141 -8.99 -10.51 12.99
N GLN A 142 -8.30 -9.43 12.71
CA GLN A 142 -8.74 -8.08 13.01
C GLN A 142 -9.39 -7.43 11.78
N ARG A 143 -10.62 -6.92 11.93
CA ARG A 143 -11.28 -6.22 10.83
C ARG A 143 -10.52 -4.94 10.49
N VAL A 144 -10.28 -4.70 9.20
CA VAL A 144 -9.75 -3.44 8.68
C VAL A 144 -10.92 -2.45 8.60
N ASN A 145 -10.79 -1.33 9.31
CA ASN A 145 -11.81 -0.29 9.35
C ASN A 145 -11.26 0.98 8.73
N SER A 146 -12.09 1.67 7.94
CA SER A 146 -11.77 3.00 7.44
C SER A 146 -11.75 4.03 8.57
N SER A 147 -10.90 5.04 8.47
CA SER A 147 -11.00 6.23 9.28
C SER A 147 -12.19 7.10 8.82
N GLY A 148 -12.77 7.93 9.72
CA GLY A 148 -13.89 8.79 9.36
C GLY A 148 -13.63 9.71 8.16
N PHE A 149 -12.40 10.17 7.99
CA PHE A 149 -12.01 10.97 6.82
C PHE A 149 -11.92 10.14 5.53
N ALA A 150 -11.51 8.87 5.60
CA ALA A 150 -11.47 7.99 4.45
C ALA A 150 -12.87 7.62 3.93
N ILE A 151 -13.87 7.56 4.81
CA ILE A 151 -15.27 7.37 4.42
C ILE A 151 -15.73 8.51 3.52
N ASN A 152 -15.39 9.75 3.87
CA ASN A 152 -15.72 10.91 3.06
C ASN A 152 -14.87 11.02 1.77
N ALA A 153 -13.66 10.44 1.75
CA ALA A 153 -12.81 10.41 0.58
C ALA A 153 -13.30 9.43 -0.51
N ALA A 154 -14.16 8.48 -0.17
CA ALA A 154 -14.81 7.60 -1.13
C ALA A 154 -15.76 8.36 -2.08
N THR A 155 -16.16 9.57 -1.69
CA THR A 155 -16.97 10.46 -2.50
C THR A 155 -16.40 11.87 -2.48
N VAL A 156 -16.61 12.64 -3.55
CA VAL A 156 -16.26 14.07 -3.61
C VAL A 156 -17.53 14.87 -3.32
N GLY A 157 -17.68 15.33 -2.06
CA GLY A 157 -18.87 16.07 -1.64
C GLY A 157 -20.17 15.27 -1.71
N GLY A 158 -20.11 13.93 -1.56
CA GLY A 158 -21.26 13.04 -1.66
C GLY A 158 -21.49 12.45 -3.06
N PHE A 159 -20.69 12.86 -4.04
CA PHE A 159 -20.74 12.32 -5.40
C PHE A 159 -19.65 11.25 -5.61
N THR A 160 -20.00 10.14 -6.23
CA THR A 160 -19.03 9.11 -6.61
C THR A 160 -18.16 9.63 -7.76
N ALA A 161 -16.83 9.46 -7.67
CA ALA A 161 -15.96 9.73 -8.81
C ALA A 161 -16.14 8.62 -9.86
N SER A 162 -16.44 8.96 -11.09
CA SER A 162 -16.67 7.98 -12.16
C SER A 162 -16.08 8.47 -13.49
N GLU A 163 -15.50 7.56 -14.27
CA GLU A 163 -15.09 7.81 -15.66
C GLU A 163 -16.29 7.74 -16.61
N SER A 164 -17.42 7.19 -16.15
CA SER A 164 -18.68 7.07 -16.90
C SER A 164 -19.81 7.65 -16.07
N ALA A 165 -19.81 8.96 -15.90
CA ALA A 165 -20.78 9.66 -15.04
C ALA A 165 -22.20 9.55 -15.57
N ASP A 166 -23.15 9.16 -14.70
CA ASP A 166 -24.59 9.08 -14.96
C ASP A 166 -25.34 10.12 -14.15
N GLY A 167 -25.16 11.26 -14.09
CA GLY A 167 -25.97 12.31 -13.44
C GLY A 167 -25.81 12.48 -11.91
N ASN A 168 -25.20 11.49 -11.20
CA ASN A 168 -24.88 11.58 -9.78
C ASN A 168 -23.39 11.46 -9.49
N ASP A 169 -22.57 11.44 -10.52
CA ASP A 169 -21.13 11.22 -10.42
C ASP A 169 -20.35 12.50 -10.70
N VAL A 170 -19.17 12.59 -10.15
CA VAL A 170 -18.18 13.60 -10.54
C VAL A 170 -17.32 13.04 -11.65
N VAL A 171 -17.33 13.70 -12.82
CA VAL A 171 -16.45 13.32 -13.93
C VAL A 171 -15.01 13.58 -13.51
N ALA A 172 -14.19 12.53 -13.41
CA ALA A 172 -12.76 12.66 -13.24
C ALA A 172 -12.12 13.02 -14.60
N LEU A 173 -11.52 14.21 -14.69
CA LEU A 173 -10.75 14.60 -15.86
C LEU A 173 -9.34 14.02 -15.74
N THR A 174 -8.93 13.20 -16.70
CA THR A 174 -7.59 12.61 -16.75
C THR A 174 -6.55 13.51 -17.42
N SER A 175 -6.99 14.64 -17.95
CA SER A 175 -6.15 15.68 -18.57
C SER A 175 -6.76 17.07 -18.32
N ASP A 176 -6.02 18.13 -18.64
CA ASP A 176 -6.47 19.53 -18.47
C ASP A 176 -7.68 19.91 -19.33
N ASP A 177 -8.07 19.03 -20.25
CA ASP A 177 -9.17 19.25 -21.17
C ASP A 177 -10.36 18.34 -20.88
N LEU A 178 -11.57 18.91 -20.83
CA LEU A 178 -12.81 18.15 -20.91
C LEU A 178 -13.02 17.69 -22.34
N ILE A 179 -12.68 16.45 -22.65
CA ILE A 179 -12.89 15.86 -23.97
C ILE A 179 -14.26 15.18 -24.00
N LEU A 180 -15.20 15.78 -24.68
CA LEU A 180 -16.48 15.15 -24.97
C LEU A 180 -16.32 14.27 -26.22
N GLY A 181 -16.21 12.96 -26.01
CA GLY A 181 -16.16 11.97 -27.09
C GLY A 181 -17.56 11.62 -27.61
N GLY A 182 -17.66 11.29 -28.89
CA GLY A 182 -18.91 10.86 -29.50
C GLY A 182 -19.25 11.60 -30.77
N THR A 183 -20.26 11.13 -31.50
CA THR A 183 -20.69 11.73 -32.77
C THR A 183 -21.45 13.05 -32.62
N ASN A 184 -21.90 13.38 -31.42
CA ASN A 184 -22.62 14.61 -31.13
C ASN A 184 -22.51 15.03 -29.66
N PRO A 185 -21.30 15.43 -29.19
CA PRO A 185 -21.11 15.78 -27.79
C PRO A 185 -21.84 17.11 -27.49
N GLU A 186 -22.70 17.09 -26.48
CA GLU A 186 -23.41 18.26 -25.97
C GLU A 186 -23.12 18.51 -24.51
N ILE A 187 -22.83 19.76 -24.14
CA ILE A 187 -22.94 20.25 -22.76
C ILE A 187 -24.30 20.91 -22.66
N ALA A 188 -25.31 20.14 -22.24
CA ALA A 188 -26.67 20.66 -22.10
C ALA A 188 -26.90 21.14 -20.65
N ALA A 189 -27.32 22.37 -20.46
CA ALA A 189 -27.90 22.81 -19.21
C ALA A 189 -29.36 22.31 -19.15
N SER A 190 -29.61 21.24 -18.36
CA SER A 190 -30.99 20.82 -18.09
C SER A 190 -31.60 21.76 -17.04
N GLY A 191 -32.16 22.84 -17.45
CA GLY A 191 -32.90 23.76 -16.61
C GLY A 191 -33.79 24.61 -17.46
N SER A 192 -35.11 24.54 -17.26
CA SER A 192 -36.04 25.51 -17.85
C SER A 192 -35.70 26.89 -17.29
N ASN A 193 -35.17 27.79 -18.12
CA ASN A 193 -35.23 29.20 -17.82
C ASN A 193 -36.68 29.63 -18.02
N THR A 194 -37.44 29.73 -16.93
CA THR A 194 -38.68 30.50 -16.86
C THR A 194 -38.37 31.86 -16.33
#